data_add0f55e36670926473f386f8f44e7ae
#
_entry.id   add0f55e36670926473f386f8f44e7ae
#
_cell.length_a   1.000
_cell.length_b   1.000
_cell.length_c   1.000
_cell.angle_alpha   90.00
_cell.angle_beta   90.00
_cell.angle_gamma   90.00
#
_symmetry.space_group_name_H-M   'P 1'
#
loop_
_entity.id
_entity.type
_entity.pdbx_description
1 polymer ?
#
loop_
_entity_poly.entity_id
_entity_poly.type
_entity_poly.pdbx_seq_one_letter_code
_entity_poly.pdbx_strand_id
1 'polypeptide(L)'
;MNPVKSRLVIFVMLAVGAARGAAAQYVPIDLGTIGGSFSVAVAVNDNGQVVGTSYIAGNTEAHAFSWTAAGGMVDLGTLGGTQSIAVAVNSNGQVVGSSRTAADAATHAFSWTAAGGMIDLGTLGGTTSDASDVSDSGQVVGRSRTAGDAATHAFSWTAASGMADLGTLGGNTSEGAAVNESGQVVGWSFTAGNGERHAFSWTALGGMVDLGTLVGGDSYAVDVSNSGQVVGVTSTPASGVFSFSWTPSGGIVDLATLGGTNTVARAMNESGQVVGYSDTTGNTGTHAFAWTAAGGIVDLGAPAGTGSFATDVSDSGQVVGYLSSGTAFSWTANGGMVGLPALADGDSSAANAVNNRGQVVGWSSGPDFGQRATMWVLPVTVESALDQLISQVTAYGLPKGLTNALTAKLEAALASWQRGRSNAAVNQIGAFIHEVDAKRGKALTDAQADTLIRMAEIVVQAIRTDDQPSGSQPSDGPHHPGR
;
A
#
# COMPACT_ATOMS: atom_id res chain seq x y z
N MET A 1 7.81 -37.10 -36.07
CA MET A 1 7.25 -37.48 -34.77
C MET A 1 8.38 -37.57 -33.75
N ASN A 2 8.62 -36.50 -33.00
CA ASN A 2 9.60 -36.48 -31.91
C ASN A 2 8.82 -36.32 -30.59
N PRO A 3 9.06 -37.15 -29.58
CA PRO A 3 8.35 -37.07 -28.32
C PRO A 3 8.88 -35.93 -27.46
N VAL A 4 7.98 -35.04 -27.05
CA VAL A 4 8.17 -34.02 -26.02
C VAL A 4 8.44 -34.73 -24.69
N LYS A 5 9.65 -34.57 -24.15
CA LYS A 5 10.00 -35.03 -22.81
C LYS A 5 9.46 -34.06 -21.79
N SER A 6 8.33 -34.41 -21.18
CA SER A 6 7.80 -33.78 -19.94
C SER A 6 8.83 -33.95 -18.82
N ARG A 7 9.42 -32.88 -18.33
CA ARG A 7 10.19 -32.88 -17.08
C ARG A 7 9.23 -32.73 -15.92
N LEU A 8 8.95 -33.86 -15.27
CA LEU A 8 8.31 -33.92 -13.97
C LEU A 8 9.27 -33.30 -12.94
N VAL A 9 8.93 -32.13 -12.41
CA VAL A 9 9.62 -31.55 -11.26
C VAL A 9 9.06 -32.22 -10.02
N ILE A 10 9.84 -33.15 -9.47
CA ILE A 10 9.55 -33.81 -8.19
C ILE A 10 9.91 -32.80 -7.08
N PHE A 11 8.91 -32.28 -6.39
CA PHE A 11 9.10 -31.61 -5.10
C PHE A 11 9.47 -32.68 -4.07
N VAL A 12 10.75 -32.76 -3.73
CA VAL A 12 11.21 -33.51 -2.55
C VAL A 12 10.94 -32.61 -1.34
N MET A 13 9.85 -32.87 -0.62
CA MET A 13 9.69 -32.38 0.75
C MET A 13 10.71 -33.10 1.63
N LEU A 14 11.86 -32.47 1.88
CA LEU A 14 12.67 -32.82 3.04
C LEU A 14 12.01 -32.19 4.27
N ALA A 15 11.41 -33.03 5.11
CA ALA A 15 11.06 -32.67 6.47
C ALA A 15 12.36 -32.47 7.25
N VAL A 16 12.87 -31.26 7.29
CA VAL A 16 13.89 -30.84 8.24
C VAL A 16 13.18 -30.46 9.52
N GLY A 17 13.58 -31.11 10.61
CA GLY A 17 13.00 -30.95 11.94
C GLY A 17 12.88 -29.49 12.36
N ALA A 18 11.72 -29.16 12.91
CA ALA A 18 11.39 -27.84 13.43
C ALA A 18 12.36 -27.42 14.53
N ALA A 19 13.40 -26.69 14.16
CA ALA A 19 13.82 -25.59 15.01
C ALA A 19 12.66 -24.58 14.97
N ARG A 20 12.06 -24.25 16.12
CA ARG A 20 11.12 -23.16 16.26
C ARG A 20 11.88 -21.88 15.92
N GLY A 21 11.93 -21.52 14.64
CA GLY A 21 12.35 -20.21 14.19
C GLY A 21 11.39 -19.20 14.80
N ALA A 22 11.90 -18.18 15.47
CA ALA A 22 11.10 -17.00 15.79
C ALA A 22 10.44 -16.56 14.48
N ALA A 23 9.12 -16.37 14.49
CA ALA A 23 8.41 -15.84 13.31
C ALA A 23 9.12 -14.55 12.91
N ALA A 24 9.41 -14.38 11.62
CA ALA A 24 10.07 -13.19 11.11
C ALA A 24 9.27 -11.96 11.60
N GLN A 25 9.89 -11.17 12.46
CA GLN A 25 9.22 -10.06 13.13
C GLN A 25 9.42 -8.80 12.27
N TYR A 26 8.35 -8.10 11.95
CA TYR A 26 8.42 -6.81 11.26
C TYR A 26 9.30 -5.82 12.02
N VAL A 27 10.10 -5.05 11.28
CA VAL A 27 10.93 -3.97 11.82
C VAL A 27 10.28 -2.64 11.44
N PRO A 28 9.94 -1.78 12.42
CA PRO A 28 9.45 -0.44 12.16
C PRO A 28 10.61 0.48 11.76
N ILE A 29 10.39 1.30 10.75
CA ILE A 29 11.31 2.32 10.25
C ILE A 29 10.63 3.66 10.39
N ASP A 30 11.23 4.59 11.17
CA ASP A 30 10.80 5.98 11.23
C ASP A 30 11.18 6.68 9.92
N LEU A 31 10.18 7.15 9.18
CA LEU A 31 10.39 7.88 7.94
C LEU A 31 10.78 9.36 8.19
N GLY A 32 10.71 9.82 9.45
CA GLY A 32 11.02 11.17 9.84
C GLY A 32 9.90 12.18 9.59
N THR A 33 10.28 13.45 9.53
CA THR A 33 9.40 14.58 9.22
C THR A 33 10.14 15.57 8.31
N ILE A 34 9.42 16.53 7.74
CA ILE A 34 10.02 17.68 7.04
C ILE A 34 10.39 18.84 8.00
N GLY A 35 10.68 18.50 9.26
CA GLY A 35 11.20 19.42 10.28
C GLY A 35 10.27 19.69 11.46
N GLY A 36 8.99 19.29 11.38
CA GLY A 36 8.02 19.40 12.46
C GLY A 36 7.98 18.17 13.37
N SER A 37 6.95 18.09 14.23
CA SER A 37 6.75 17.00 15.19
C SER A 37 5.78 15.91 14.73
N PHE A 38 5.16 16.05 13.56
CA PHE A 38 4.11 15.18 13.06
C PHE A 38 4.39 14.73 11.63
N SER A 39 4.14 13.46 11.35
CA SER A 39 4.02 12.94 9.99
C SER A 39 3.15 11.68 9.97
N VAL A 40 2.47 11.44 8.84
CA VAL A 40 1.67 10.23 8.59
C VAL A 40 1.86 9.78 7.15
N ALA A 41 2.13 8.49 6.93
CA ALA A 41 2.16 7.87 5.61
C ALA A 41 0.76 7.36 5.26
N VAL A 42 0.31 7.60 4.03
CA VAL A 42 -1.04 7.23 3.57
C VAL A 42 -1.03 6.22 2.44
N ALA A 43 -0.02 6.25 1.57
CA ALA A 43 0.09 5.33 0.44
C ALA A 43 1.55 4.95 0.16
N VAL A 44 1.74 3.80 -0.48
CA VAL A 44 3.04 3.28 -0.91
C VAL A 44 2.89 2.57 -2.25
N ASN A 45 3.74 2.90 -3.23
CA ASN A 45 3.77 2.17 -4.49
C ASN A 45 4.74 0.97 -4.46
N ASP A 46 4.70 0.15 -5.51
CA ASP A 46 5.57 -1.03 -5.61
C ASP A 46 7.06 -0.72 -5.76
N ASN A 47 7.44 0.53 -6.03
CA ASN A 47 8.83 0.95 -6.00
C ASN A 47 9.33 1.30 -4.59
N GLY A 48 8.43 1.29 -3.58
CA GLY A 48 8.73 1.64 -2.20
C GLY A 48 8.75 3.15 -1.96
N GLN A 49 8.16 3.94 -2.87
CA GLN A 49 7.91 5.34 -2.63
C GLN A 49 6.70 5.51 -1.75
N VAL A 50 6.87 6.20 -0.62
CA VAL A 50 5.83 6.48 0.37
C VAL A 50 5.41 7.93 0.27
N VAL A 51 4.12 8.19 0.38
CA VAL A 51 3.58 9.55 0.40
C VAL A 51 2.67 9.78 1.59
N GLY A 52 2.51 11.03 1.96
CA GLY A 52 1.68 11.39 3.09
C GLY A 52 1.78 12.88 3.42
N THR A 53 1.56 13.20 4.70
CA THR A 53 1.55 14.57 5.20
C THR A 53 2.51 14.69 6.38
N SER A 54 3.25 15.79 6.46
CA SER A 54 4.13 16.11 7.59
C SER A 54 4.09 17.60 7.92
N TYR A 55 4.22 17.92 9.20
CA TYR A 55 4.42 19.31 9.61
C TYR A 55 5.84 19.77 9.27
N ILE A 56 5.95 21.03 8.80
CA ILE A 56 7.22 21.73 8.63
C ILE A 56 7.77 22.21 9.98
N ALA A 57 8.99 22.75 9.96
CA ALA A 57 9.61 23.32 11.15
C ALA A 57 8.72 24.41 11.77
N GLY A 58 8.50 24.31 13.10
CA GLY A 58 7.63 25.21 13.84
C GLY A 58 6.19 24.71 13.97
N ASN A 59 5.77 23.62 13.33
CA ASN A 59 4.45 23.01 13.40
C ASN A 59 3.30 23.95 12.99
N THR A 60 3.58 24.93 12.15
CA THR A 60 2.57 25.93 11.72
C THR A 60 1.83 25.50 10.45
N GLU A 61 2.46 24.68 9.64
CA GLU A 61 1.97 24.30 8.33
C GLU A 61 2.20 22.79 8.10
N ALA A 62 1.33 22.17 7.31
CA ALA A 62 1.38 20.77 6.96
C ALA A 62 1.55 20.62 5.46
N HIS A 63 2.64 19.97 5.02
CA HIS A 63 2.92 19.74 3.61
C HIS A 63 2.83 18.26 3.25
N ALA A 64 2.43 17.99 2.02
CA ALA A 64 2.59 16.71 1.38
C ALA A 64 4.08 16.34 1.30
N PHE A 65 4.42 15.10 1.53
CA PHE A 65 5.78 14.59 1.36
C PHE A 65 5.81 13.38 0.43
N SER A 66 6.98 13.16 -0.18
CA SER A 66 7.38 11.90 -0.79
C SER A 66 8.63 11.39 -0.10
N TRP A 67 8.67 10.11 0.23
CA TRP A 67 9.82 9.46 0.84
C TRP A 67 10.27 8.26 0.01
N THR A 68 11.58 8.09 -0.10
CA THR A 68 12.20 6.88 -0.66
C THR A 68 13.40 6.48 0.19
N ALA A 69 13.77 5.20 0.19
CA ALA A 69 14.92 4.71 0.94
C ALA A 69 16.25 5.38 0.53
N ALA A 70 16.38 5.79 -0.73
CA ALA A 70 17.59 6.46 -1.23
C ALA A 70 17.60 7.98 -1.00
N GLY A 71 16.42 8.63 -1.07
CA GLY A 71 16.30 10.09 -1.04
C GLY A 71 15.83 10.66 0.30
N GLY A 72 15.37 9.80 1.23
CA GLY A 72 14.71 10.26 2.45
C GLY A 72 13.39 10.96 2.18
N MET A 73 12.93 11.78 3.12
CA MET A 73 11.69 12.54 3.03
C MET A 73 11.93 13.88 2.31
N VAL A 74 11.13 14.12 1.27
CA VAL A 74 11.15 15.32 0.44
C VAL A 74 9.84 16.07 0.64
N ASP A 75 9.91 17.35 0.95
CA ASP A 75 8.78 18.28 0.97
C ASP A 75 8.32 18.55 -0.46
N LEU A 76 7.06 18.30 -0.76
CA LEU A 76 6.47 18.56 -2.08
C LEU A 76 6.05 20.03 -2.26
N GLY A 77 6.07 20.82 -1.17
CA GLY A 77 5.63 22.23 -1.15
C GLY A 77 4.12 22.35 -1.25
N THR A 78 3.68 23.54 -1.69
CA THR A 78 2.27 23.91 -1.84
C THR A 78 2.05 24.66 -3.16
N LEU A 79 0.79 24.91 -3.50
CA LEU A 79 0.40 25.83 -4.61
C LEU A 79 0.47 27.32 -4.20
N GLY A 80 1.32 27.64 -3.20
CA GLY A 80 1.56 29.00 -2.72
C GLY A 80 0.79 29.37 -1.46
N GLY A 81 0.01 28.46 -0.88
CA GLY A 81 -0.64 28.59 0.41
C GLY A 81 0.14 27.87 1.53
N THR A 82 -0.53 27.63 2.66
CA THR A 82 0.08 27.10 3.89
C THR A 82 -0.01 25.58 4.04
N GLN A 83 -0.78 24.87 3.22
CA GLN A 83 -1.03 23.43 3.39
C GLN A 83 -1.08 22.67 2.08
N SER A 84 -0.56 21.44 2.10
CA SER A 84 -0.79 20.41 1.09
C SER A 84 -0.90 19.03 1.74
N ILE A 85 -1.65 18.14 1.12
CA ILE A 85 -1.90 16.77 1.59
C ILE A 85 -1.76 15.84 0.38
N ALA A 86 -0.90 14.82 0.46
CA ALA A 86 -0.88 13.74 -0.52
C ALA A 86 -1.88 12.65 -0.14
N VAL A 87 -2.53 12.05 -1.14
CA VAL A 87 -3.52 10.98 -0.95
C VAL A 87 -3.15 9.69 -1.68
N ALA A 88 -2.55 9.79 -2.87
CA ALA A 88 -2.19 8.62 -3.66
C ALA A 88 -0.86 8.82 -4.41
N VAL A 89 -0.24 7.70 -4.79
CA VAL A 89 0.97 7.64 -5.60
C VAL A 89 0.91 6.46 -6.56
N ASN A 90 1.15 6.69 -7.85
CA ASN A 90 1.18 5.63 -8.84
C ASN A 90 2.57 4.98 -8.97
N SER A 91 2.69 3.90 -9.76
CA SER A 91 3.95 3.18 -9.98
C SER A 91 5.02 4.01 -10.69
N ASN A 92 4.64 5.07 -11.41
CA ASN A 92 5.55 6.00 -12.06
C ASN A 92 6.08 7.09 -11.13
N GLY A 93 5.62 7.13 -9.88
CA GLY A 93 6.04 8.09 -8.87
C GLY A 93 5.30 9.44 -8.95
N GLN A 94 4.19 9.51 -9.68
CA GLN A 94 3.30 10.65 -9.66
C GLN A 94 2.47 10.64 -8.37
N VAL A 95 2.53 11.74 -7.63
CA VAL A 95 1.80 11.95 -6.36
C VAL A 95 0.66 12.92 -6.62
N VAL A 96 -0.52 12.63 -6.06
CA VAL A 96 -1.69 13.50 -6.14
C VAL A 96 -2.26 13.80 -4.78
N GLY A 97 -3.03 14.88 -4.70
CA GLY A 97 -3.67 15.31 -3.48
C GLY A 97 -4.31 16.69 -3.62
N SER A 98 -4.39 17.41 -2.52
CA SER A 98 -4.91 18.78 -2.49
C SER A 98 -3.93 19.75 -1.82
N SER A 99 -3.92 21.00 -2.28
CA SER A 99 -3.08 22.05 -1.74
C SER A 99 -3.82 23.40 -1.69
N ARG A 100 -3.53 24.17 -0.66
CA ARG A 100 -3.93 25.56 -0.59
C ARG A 100 -3.21 26.36 -1.65
N THR A 101 -3.96 27.24 -2.33
CA THR A 101 -3.43 28.21 -3.28
C THR A 101 -2.88 29.45 -2.57
N ALA A 102 -2.26 30.36 -3.32
CA ALA A 102 -1.68 31.58 -2.76
C ALA A 102 -2.63 32.32 -1.82
N ALA A 103 -2.09 32.74 -0.66
CA ALA A 103 -2.84 33.39 0.43
C ALA A 103 -3.99 32.54 1.00
N ASP A 104 -3.95 31.24 0.86
CA ASP A 104 -4.99 30.29 1.26
C ASP A 104 -6.39 30.60 0.67
N ALA A 105 -6.41 31.24 -0.51
CA ALA A 105 -7.64 31.69 -1.15
C ALA A 105 -8.57 30.54 -1.56
N ALA A 106 -7.99 29.37 -1.89
CA ALA A 106 -8.73 28.20 -2.32
C ALA A 106 -7.96 26.92 -1.98
N THR A 107 -8.56 25.76 -2.23
CA THR A 107 -7.90 24.45 -2.23
C THR A 107 -8.06 23.85 -3.60
N HIS A 108 -6.94 23.49 -4.24
CA HIS A 108 -6.94 22.84 -5.54
C HIS A 108 -6.30 21.45 -5.48
N ALA A 109 -6.80 20.55 -6.31
CA ALA A 109 -6.14 19.30 -6.62
C ALA A 109 -4.78 19.58 -7.27
N PHE A 110 -3.77 18.83 -6.89
CA PHE A 110 -2.43 18.90 -7.48
C PHE A 110 -1.97 17.56 -8.01
N SER A 111 -1.05 17.60 -8.95
CA SER A 111 -0.19 16.48 -9.34
C SER A 111 1.27 16.90 -9.15
N TRP A 112 2.09 15.99 -8.62
CA TRP A 112 3.51 16.23 -8.42
C TRP A 112 4.34 15.08 -9.01
N THR A 113 5.46 15.43 -9.63
CA THR A 113 6.48 14.45 -10.04
C THR A 113 7.87 14.99 -9.70
N ALA A 114 8.85 14.09 -9.50
CA ALA A 114 10.22 14.49 -9.18
C ALA A 114 10.87 15.39 -10.26
N ALA A 115 10.48 15.26 -11.52
CA ALA A 115 10.99 16.05 -12.63
C ALA A 115 10.23 17.37 -12.84
N GLY A 116 8.91 17.38 -12.59
CA GLY A 116 8.03 18.52 -12.92
C GLY A 116 7.65 19.38 -11.72
N GLY A 117 7.89 18.92 -10.49
CA GLY A 117 7.38 19.59 -9.28
C GLY A 117 5.86 19.48 -9.15
N MET A 118 5.27 20.34 -8.30
CA MET A 118 3.84 20.41 -8.08
C MET A 118 3.15 21.30 -9.12
N ILE A 119 2.11 20.78 -9.76
CA ILE A 119 1.27 21.50 -10.71
C ILE A 119 -0.16 21.58 -10.19
N ASP A 120 -0.80 22.71 -10.40
CA ASP A 120 -2.22 22.93 -10.11
C ASP A 120 -3.07 22.29 -11.22
N LEU A 121 -4.00 21.41 -10.85
CA LEU A 121 -4.92 20.77 -11.80
C LEU A 121 -6.13 21.65 -12.14
N GLY A 122 -6.27 22.79 -11.44
CA GLY A 122 -7.39 23.71 -11.60
C GLY A 122 -8.70 23.20 -11.03
N THR A 123 -9.80 23.75 -11.52
CA THR A 123 -11.18 23.42 -11.11
C THR A 123 -12.08 23.30 -12.34
N LEU A 124 -13.32 22.85 -12.14
CA LEU A 124 -14.41 22.92 -13.15
C LEU A 124 -15.04 24.32 -13.23
N GLY A 125 -14.29 25.37 -12.89
CA GLY A 125 -14.72 26.77 -12.93
C GLY A 125 -15.22 27.33 -11.60
N GLY A 126 -15.24 26.54 -10.55
CA GLY A 126 -15.51 26.95 -9.17
C GLY A 126 -14.24 27.26 -8.37
N THR A 127 -14.35 27.29 -7.04
CA THR A 127 -13.26 27.72 -6.15
C THR A 127 -12.40 26.58 -5.62
N THR A 128 -12.85 25.32 -5.64
CA THR A 128 -12.09 24.22 -5.04
C THR A 128 -12.11 22.95 -5.87
N SER A 129 -11.04 22.16 -5.76
CA SER A 129 -10.94 20.78 -6.23
C SER A 129 -10.05 19.96 -5.28
N ASP A 130 -10.32 18.66 -5.18
CA ASP A 130 -9.56 17.68 -4.41
C ASP A 130 -9.33 16.45 -5.29
N ALA A 131 -8.11 15.92 -5.36
CA ALA A 131 -7.82 14.63 -5.97
C ALA A 131 -8.04 13.51 -4.95
N SER A 132 -8.51 12.36 -5.43
CA SER A 132 -8.73 11.14 -4.63
C SER A 132 -7.77 10.03 -5.04
N ASP A 133 -7.51 9.86 -6.34
CA ASP A 133 -6.72 8.74 -6.84
C ASP A 133 -6.04 9.06 -8.17
N VAL A 134 -5.04 8.21 -8.56
CA VAL A 134 -4.26 8.34 -9.79
C VAL A 134 -3.87 6.98 -10.36
N SER A 135 -4.20 6.72 -11.63
CA SER A 135 -3.75 5.51 -12.34
C SER A 135 -2.29 5.61 -12.79
N ASP A 136 -1.69 4.48 -13.18
CA ASP A 136 -0.33 4.46 -13.74
C ASP A 136 -0.23 5.18 -15.09
N SER A 137 -1.34 5.29 -15.83
CA SER A 137 -1.43 6.10 -17.04
C SER A 137 -1.36 7.62 -16.77
N GLY A 138 -1.45 8.05 -15.52
CA GLY A 138 -1.41 9.44 -15.07
C GLY A 138 -2.78 10.13 -15.06
N GLN A 139 -3.88 9.38 -15.19
CA GLN A 139 -5.23 9.91 -15.02
C GLN A 139 -5.51 10.14 -13.55
N VAL A 140 -5.88 11.38 -13.19
CA VAL A 140 -6.24 11.78 -11.82
C VAL A 140 -7.75 11.95 -11.73
N VAL A 141 -8.33 11.47 -10.63
CA VAL A 141 -9.77 11.60 -10.35
C VAL A 141 -10.02 12.25 -9.00
N GLY A 142 -11.22 12.73 -8.80
CA GLY A 142 -11.63 13.37 -7.54
C GLY A 142 -12.91 14.16 -7.71
N ARG A 143 -12.99 15.30 -7.01
CA ARG A 143 -14.14 16.21 -7.07
C ARG A 143 -13.71 17.65 -7.31
N SER A 144 -14.55 18.44 -7.94
CA SER A 144 -14.34 19.88 -8.13
C SER A 144 -15.66 20.66 -8.11
N ARG A 145 -15.60 21.87 -7.58
CA ARG A 145 -16.68 22.83 -7.71
C ARG A 145 -16.82 23.27 -9.16
N THR A 146 -18.07 23.38 -9.62
CA THR A 146 -18.40 23.92 -10.94
C THR A 146 -18.49 25.45 -10.91
N ALA A 147 -18.64 26.07 -12.07
CA ALA A 147 -18.68 27.53 -12.21
C ALA A 147 -19.66 28.20 -11.20
N GLY A 148 -19.16 29.20 -10.49
CA GLY A 148 -19.91 29.91 -9.44
C GLY A 148 -20.22 29.09 -8.21
N ASP A 149 -19.51 27.97 -7.99
CA ASP A 149 -19.72 27.02 -6.89
C ASP A 149 -21.15 26.44 -6.82
N ALA A 150 -21.82 26.39 -7.98
CA ALA A 150 -23.21 25.97 -8.08
C ALA A 150 -23.42 24.47 -7.74
N ALA A 151 -22.42 23.66 -8.01
CA ALA A 151 -22.41 22.19 -7.80
C ALA A 151 -21.01 21.69 -7.46
N THR A 152 -20.91 20.41 -7.09
CA THR A 152 -19.64 19.70 -6.95
C THR A 152 -19.71 18.45 -7.81
N HIS A 153 -18.83 18.33 -8.80
CA HIS A 153 -18.83 17.18 -9.69
C HIS A 153 -17.56 16.36 -9.57
N ALA A 154 -17.69 15.07 -9.79
CA ALA A 154 -16.56 14.19 -10.05
C ALA A 154 -15.83 14.68 -11.30
N PHE A 155 -14.53 14.66 -11.28
CA PHE A 155 -13.69 15.00 -12.44
C PHE A 155 -12.74 13.87 -12.81
N SER A 156 -12.31 13.88 -14.07
CA SER A 156 -11.14 13.16 -14.56
C SER A 156 -10.18 14.16 -15.17
N TRP A 157 -8.91 14.10 -14.82
CA TRP A 157 -7.86 14.97 -15.35
C TRP A 157 -6.75 14.14 -16.00
N THR A 158 -6.25 14.60 -17.14
CA THR A 158 -5.02 14.10 -17.74
C THR A 158 -4.17 15.26 -18.21
N ALA A 159 -2.85 15.08 -18.33
CA ALA A 159 -1.94 16.11 -18.83
C ALA A 159 -2.28 16.56 -20.26
N ALA A 160 -2.92 15.70 -21.05
CA ALA A 160 -3.27 16.00 -22.43
C ALA A 160 -4.59 16.78 -22.58
N SER A 161 -5.59 16.54 -21.73
CA SER A 161 -6.93 17.10 -21.85
C SER A 161 -7.31 18.11 -20.80
N GLY A 162 -6.53 18.20 -19.69
CA GLY A 162 -6.94 18.97 -18.51
C GLY A 162 -8.08 18.29 -17.75
N MET A 163 -8.79 19.06 -16.94
CA MET A 163 -9.90 18.60 -16.09
C MET A 163 -11.20 18.51 -16.89
N ALA A 164 -11.80 17.32 -16.90
CA ALA A 164 -13.09 17.03 -17.54
C ALA A 164 -14.15 16.74 -16.46
N ASP A 165 -15.33 17.32 -16.63
CA ASP A 165 -16.50 17.09 -15.78
C ASP A 165 -17.13 15.73 -16.12
N LEU A 166 -17.29 14.85 -15.14
CA LEU A 166 -17.94 13.55 -15.31
C LEU A 166 -19.47 13.61 -15.15
N GLY A 167 -20.01 14.76 -14.71
CA GLY A 167 -21.43 14.97 -14.47
C GLY A 167 -21.94 14.30 -13.20
N THR A 168 -23.26 14.06 -13.16
CA THR A 168 -23.97 13.45 -12.03
C THR A 168 -25.03 12.46 -12.52
N LEU A 169 -25.63 11.70 -11.60
CA LEU A 169 -26.83 10.87 -11.84
C LEU A 169 -28.14 11.72 -11.79
N GLY A 170 -28.05 13.01 -12.06
CA GLY A 170 -29.18 13.93 -12.10
C GLY A 170 -29.33 14.82 -10.86
N GLY A 171 -28.51 14.63 -9.85
CA GLY A 171 -28.41 15.54 -8.70
C GLY A 171 -27.38 16.65 -8.94
N ASN A 172 -26.96 17.34 -7.86
CA ASN A 172 -26.04 18.46 -7.93
C ASN A 172 -24.63 18.11 -7.40
N THR A 173 -24.38 16.87 -6.98
CA THR A 173 -23.06 16.48 -6.44
C THR A 173 -22.68 15.09 -6.88
N SER A 174 -21.44 14.94 -7.31
CA SER A 174 -20.75 13.65 -7.52
C SER A 174 -19.30 13.77 -7.08
N GLU A 175 -18.69 12.64 -6.75
CA GLU A 175 -17.29 12.51 -6.33
C GLU A 175 -16.69 11.23 -6.91
N GLY A 176 -15.52 11.34 -7.57
CA GLY A 176 -14.71 10.20 -8.00
C GLY A 176 -13.85 9.71 -6.84
N ALA A 177 -13.92 8.42 -6.53
CA ALA A 177 -13.17 7.79 -5.43
C ALA A 177 -11.92 7.07 -5.92
N ALA A 178 -12.03 6.25 -6.97
CA ALA A 178 -10.94 5.45 -7.51
C ALA A 178 -10.96 5.39 -9.04
N VAL A 179 -9.81 5.08 -9.64
CA VAL A 179 -9.63 4.92 -11.09
C VAL A 179 -8.72 3.74 -11.40
N ASN A 180 -9.14 2.87 -12.32
CA ASN A 180 -8.31 1.75 -12.80
C ASN A 180 -7.50 2.12 -14.06
N GLU A 181 -6.62 1.21 -14.50
CA GLU A 181 -5.74 1.43 -15.66
C GLU A 181 -6.47 1.53 -17.00
N SER A 182 -7.70 1.06 -17.08
CA SER A 182 -8.54 1.22 -18.28
C SER A 182 -9.21 2.61 -18.34
N GLY A 183 -9.07 3.44 -17.32
CA GLY A 183 -9.70 4.75 -17.20
C GLY A 183 -11.15 4.70 -16.71
N GLN A 184 -11.57 3.56 -16.15
CA GLN A 184 -12.87 3.47 -15.46
C GLN A 184 -12.76 4.19 -14.11
N VAL A 185 -13.67 5.14 -13.88
CA VAL A 185 -13.78 5.92 -12.64
C VAL A 185 -14.99 5.44 -11.86
N VAL A 186 -14.82 5.25 -10.56
CA VAL A 186 -15.93 4.92 -9.66
C VAL A 186 -16.04 5.93 -8.53
N GLY A 187 -17.19 5.99 -7.90
CA GLY A 187 -17.45 6.91 -6.82
C GLY A 187 -18.94 6.94 -6.46
N TRP A 188 -19.44 8.11 -6.12
CA TRP A 188 -20.86 8.29 -5.81
C TRP A 188 -21.42 9.59 -6.40
N SER A 189 -22.72 9.62 -6.63
CA SER A 189 -23.45 10.77 -7.12
C SER A 189 -24.83 10.83 -6.51
N PHE A 190 -25.32 12.05 -6.23
CA PHE A 190 -26.75 12.25 -5.96
C PHE A 190 -27.56 11.92 -7.20
N THR A 191 -28.67 11.23 -6.98
CA THR A 191 -29.72 11.01 -7.97
C THR A 191 -30.59 12.25 -8.18
N ALA A 192 -31.49 12.22 -9.14
CA ALA A 192 -32.37 13.34 -9.41
C ALA A 192 -33.14 13.79 -8.14
N GLY A 193 -33.13 15.10 -7.87
CA GLY A 193 -33.73 15.68 -6.69
C GLY A 193 -32.87 15.65 -5.43
N ASN A 194 -31.63 15.14 -5.48
CA ASN A 194 -30.70 15.02 -4.33
C ASN A 194 -31.26 14.21 -3.16
N GLY A 195 -32.12 13.23 -3.44
CA GLY A 195 -32.77 12.42 -2.42
C GLY A 195 -31.86 11.33 -1.86
N GLU A 196 -31.12 10.66 -2.74
CA GLU A 196 -30.26 9.51 -2.41
C GLU A 196 -28.93 9.63 -3.16
N ARG A 197 -27.89 9.04 -2.62
CA ARG A 197 -26.58 8.92 -3.24
C ARG A 197 -26.40 7.52 -3.77
N HIS A 198 -26.07 7.38 -5.04
CA HIS A 198 -25.79 6.09 -5.63
C HIS A 198 -24.33 5.98 -6.05
N ALA A 199 -23.75 4.80 -5.84
CA ALA A 199 -22.48 4.43 -6.43
C ALA A 199 -22.59 4.49 -7.96
N PHE A 200 -21.57 5.00 -8.63
CA PHE A 200 -21.50 5.02 -10.08
C PHE A 200 -20.22 4.35 -10.61
N SER A 201 -20.30 3.90 -11.85
CA SER A 201 -19.15 3.60 -12.70
C SER A 201 -19.22 4.50 -13.93
N TRP A 202 -18.10 5.15 -14.24
CA TRP A 202 -17.98 6.01 -15.43
C TRP A 202 -16.86 5.54 -16.35
N THR A 203 -17.10 5.62 -17.64
CA THR A 203 -16.08 5.42 -18.68
C THR A 203 -16.25 6.47 -19.77
N ALA A 204 -15.16 6.80 -20.49
CA ALA A 204 -15.20 7.80 -21.56
C ALA A 204 -16.21 7.47 -22.69
N LEU A 205 -16.48 6.19 -22.94
CA LEU A 205 -17.40 5.74 -23.96
C LEU A 205 -18.83 5.56 -23.44
N GLY A 206 -18.99 5.11 -22.20
CA GLY A 206 -20.29 4.75 -21.62
C GLY A 206 -20.94 5.85 -20.78
N GLY A 207 -20.19 6.90 -20.43
CA GLY A 207 -20.66 7.90 -19.47
C GLY A 207 -20.82 7.34 -18.06
N MET A 208 -21.60 8.02 -17.23
CA MET A 208 -21.88 7.64 -15.84
C MET A 208 -23.06 6.67 -15.77
N VAL A 209 -22.84 5.51 -15.19
CA VAL A 209 -23.81 4.43 -14.99
C VAL A 209 -24.09 4.30 -13.50
N ASP A 210 -25.36 4.31 -13.13
CA ASP A 210 -25.83 4.06 -11.77
C ASP A 210 -25.68 2.58 -11.43
N LEU A 211 -24.97 2.26 -10.33
CA LEU A 211 -24.79 0.89 -9.88
C LEU A 211 -25.92 0.42 -8.95
N GLY A 212 -26.79 1.33 -8.52
CA GLY A 212 -27.91 1.05 -7.61
C GLY A 212 -27.48 0.82 -6.18
N THR A 213 -28.36 0.16 -5.44
CA THR A 213 -28.20 -0.17 -4.01
C THR A 213 -28.64 -1.61 -3.72
N LEU A 214 -28.18 -2.21 -2.60
CA LEU A 214 -28.67 -3.52 -2.16
C LEU A 214 -30.03 -3.46 -1.45
N VAL A 215 -30.25 -2.39 -0.69
CA VAL A 215 -31.37 -2.30 0.27
C VAL A 215 -32.19 -1.01 0.12
N GLY A 216 -31.95 -0.24 -0.94
CA GLY A 216 -32.42 1.14 -1.06
C GLY A 216 -31.52 2.10 -0.27
N GLY A 217 -31.80 3.42 -0.33
CA GLY A 217 -30.98 4.44 0.32
C GLY A 217 -29.66 4.74 -0.37
N ASP A 218 -28.63 5.03 0.40
CA ASP A 218 -27.35 5.46 -0.14
C ASP A 218 -26.43 4.30 -0.53
N SER A 219 -25.65 4.46 -1.62
CA SER A 219 -24.52 3.61 -1.96
C SER A 219 -23.29 4.43 -2.40
N TYR A 220 -22.09 3.90 -2.17
CA TYR A 220 -20.79 4.52 -2.46
C TYR A 220 -19.83 3.46 -2.97
N ALA A 221 -19.25 3.66 -4.15
CA ALA A 221 -18.10 2.86 -4.57
C ALA A 221 -16.85 3.38 -3.87
N VAL A 222 -15.99 2.46 -3.42
CA VAL A 222 -14.74 2.79 -2.73
C VAL A 222 -13.51 2.41 -3.54
N ASP A 223 -13.60 1.35 -4.38
CA ASP A 223 -12.46 0.85 -5.14
C ASP A 223 -12.89 0.13 -6.42
N VAL A 224 -11.96 0.02 -7.40
CA VAL A 224 -12.18 -0.62 -8.70
C VAL A 224 -10.93 -1.33 -9.20
N SER A 225 -11.04 -2.63 -9.52
CA SER A 225 -9.94 -3.41 -10.11
C SER A 225 -9.79 -3.16 -11.62
N ASN A 226 -8.66 -3.57 -12.18
CA ASN A 226 -8.41 -3.52 -13.63
C ASN A 226 -9.34 -4.45 -14.44
N SER A 227 -9.95 -5.44 -13.81
CA SER A 227 -10.98 -6.28 -14.42
C SER A 227 -12.35 -5.60 -14.53
N GLY A 228 -12.52 -4.41 -13.93
CA GLY A 228 -13.77 -3.64 -13.88
C GLY A 228 -14.71 -4.05 -12.76
N GLN A 229 -14.26 -4.90 -11.81
CA GLN A 229 -15.01 -5.17 -10.59
C GLN A 229 -14.97 -3.93 -9.69
N VAL A 230 -16.13 -3.52 -9.18
CA VAL A 230 -16.29 -2.39 -8.25
C VAL A 230 -16.68 -2.93 -6.88
N VAL A 231 -16.12 -2.38 -5.83
CA VAL A 231 -16.52 -2.65 -4.45
C VAL A 231 -17.01 -1.38 -3.79
N GLY A 232 -17.96 -1.51 -2.88
CA GLY A 232 -18.52 -0.36 -2.19
C GLY A 232 -19.39 -0.74 -0.99
N VAL A 233 -20.04 0.28 -0.48
CA VAL A 233 -20.96 0.15 0.66
C VAL A 233 -22.32 0.73 0.31
N THR A 234 -23.37 0.18 0.90
CA THR A 234 -24.74 0.69 0.84
C THR A 234 -25.29 0.81 2.26
N SER A 235 -26.14 1.79 2.49
CA SER A 235 -26.68 2.03 3.82
C SER A 235 -28.07 2.61 3.80
N THR A 236 -28.87 2.22 4.81
CA THR A 236 -30.11 2.91 5.15
C THR A 236 -30.13 3.20 6.66
N PRO A 237 -30.84 4.22 7.12
CA PRO A 237 -30.97 4.50 8.56
C PRO A 237 -31.61 3.32 9.34
N ALA A 238 -32.39 2.47 8.67
CA ALA A 238 -33.12 1.37 9.31
C ALA A 238 -32.37 0.04 9.27
N SER A 239 -31.50 -0.19 8.29
CA SER A 239 -30.93 -1.53 8.00
C SER A 239 -29.45 -1.67 8.35
N GLY A 240 -28.74 -0.57 8.60
CA GLY A 240 -27.28 -0.59 8.83
C GLY A 240 -26.47 -0.37 7.55
N VAL A 241 -25.21 -0.78 7.57
CA VAL A 241 -24.24 -0.63 6.48
C VAL A 241 -23.87 -2.01 5.93
N PHE A 242 -23.99 -2.18 4.62
CA PHE A 242 -23.67 -3.42 3.91
C PHE A 242 -22.65 -3.17 2.82
N SER A 243 -21.78 -4.11 2.57
CA SER A 243 -20.82 -4.02 1.47
C SER A 243 -21.29 -4.80 0.26
N PHE A 244 -20.97 -4.29 -0.91
CA PHE A 244 -21.28 -4.94 -2.18
C PHE A 244 -20.05 -5.08 -3.07
N SER A 245 -20.09 -6.07 -3.94
CA SER A 245 -19.28 -6.15 -5.15
C SER A 245 -20.19 -6.02 -6.36
N TRP A 246 -19.73 -5.32 -7.39
CA TRP A 246 -20.46 -5.17 -8.64
C TRP A 246 -19.56 -5.49 -9.82
N THR A 247 -20.14 -6.12 -10.84
CA THR A 247 -19.49 -6.34 -12.14
C THR A 247 -20.48 -6.06 -13.28
N PRO A 248 -20.03 -5.67 -14.49
CA PRO A 248 -20.93 -5.41 -15.62
C PRO A 248 -21.84 -6.58 -15.98
N SER A 249 -21.39 -7.82 -15.80
CA SER A 249 -22.15 -9.04 -16.12
C SER A 249 -22.95 -9.60 -14.96
N GLY A 250 -22.52 -9.39 -13.72
CA GLY A 250 -23.12 -9.99 -12.53
C GLY A 250 -24.02 -9.05 -11.74
N GLY A 251 -24.00 -7.75 -12.03
CA GLY A 251 -24.69 -6.75 -11.22
C GLY A 251 -24.12 -6.62 -9.83
N ILE A 252 -24.95 -6.12 -8.89
CA ILE A 252 -24.60 -5.90 -7.49
C ILE A 252 -24.80 -7.20 -6.69
N VAL A 253 -23.82 -7.55 -5.87
CA VAL A 253 -23.79 -8.76 -5.01
C VAL A 253 -23.44 -8.33 -3.58
N ASP A 254 -24.22 -8.81 -2.61
CA ASP A 254 -23.95 -8.61 -1.18
C ASP A 254 -22.72 -9.44 -0.74
N LEU A 255 -21.80 -8.81 0.00
CA LEU A 255 -20.63 -9.50 0.57
C LEU A 255 -20.96 -10.27 1.85
N ALA A 256 -22.19 -10.15 2.35
CA ALA A 256 -22.66 -10.67 3.65
C ALA A 256 -21.96 -10.00 4.86
N THR A 257 -22.21 -10.53 6.06
CA THR A 257 -21.60 -10.08 7.32
C THR A 257 -20.96 -11.25 8.06
N LEU A 258 -20.19 -10.99 9.11
CA LEU A 258 -19.69 -12.00 10.05
C LEU A 258 -20.76 -12.41 11.10
N GLY A 259 -22.04 -12.22 10.75
CA GLY A 259 -23.20 -12.56 11.59
C GLY A 259 -23.75 -11.40 12.41
N GLY A 260 -23.20 -10.21 12.28
CA GLY A 260 -23.70 -8.96 12.84
C GLY A 260 -24.49 -8.13 11.83
N THR A 261 -24.65 -6.82 12.11
CA THR A 261 -25.51 -5.92 11.32
C THR A 261 -24.78 -5.06 10.32
N ASN A 262 -23.46 -4.89 10.44
CA ASN A 262 -22.71 -4.01 9.56
C ASN A 262 -21.53 -4.74 8.89
N THR A 263 -21.29 -4.37 7.64
CA THR A 263 -20.07 -4.74 6.87
C THR A 263 -19.61 -3.52 6.11
N VAL A 264 -18.32 -3.16 6.20
CA VAL A 264 -17.73 -2.01 5.55
C VAL A 264 -16.50 -2.45 4.77
N ALA A 265 -16.60 -2.48 3.44
CA ALA A 265 -15.46 -2.69 2.54
C ALA A 265 -14.56 -1.45 2.51
N ARG A 266 -13.25 -1.67 2.41
CA ARG A 266 -12.23 -0.60 2.40
C ARG A 266 -11.34 -0.62 1.18
N ALA A 267 -10.90 -1.80 0.75
CA ALA A 267 -10.00 -1.97 -0.38
C ALA A 267 -10.25 -3.30 -1.09
N MET A 268 -9.75 -3.39 -2.31
CA MET A 268 -9.78 -4.60 -3.13
C MET A 268 -8.44 -4.72 -3.88
N ASN A 269 -7.92 -5.95 -3.98
CA ASN A 269 -6.78 -6.22 -4.83
C ASN A 269 -7.18 -6.64 -6.25
N GLU A 270 -6.20 -6.76 -7.16
CA GLU A 270 -6.44 -7.11 -8.56
C GLU A 270 -7.00 -8.53 -8.76
N SER A 271 -6.88 -9.42 -7.80
CA SER A 271 -7.52 -10.74 -7.83
C SER A 271 -9.00 -10.73 -7.43
N GLY A 272 -9.55 -9.58 -7.04
CA GLY A 272 -10.92 -9.40 -6.58
C GLY A 272 -11.14 -9.79 -5.12
N GLN A 273 -10.09 -9.93 -4.33
CA GLN A 273 -10.19 -10.07 -2.88
C GLN A 273 -10.52 -8.71 -2.26
N VAL A 274 -11.63 -8.64 -1.54
CA VAL A 274 -12.10 -7.45 -0.83
C VAL A 274 -11.79 -7.57 0.64
N VAL A 275 -11.35 -6.48 1.26
CA VAL A 275 -11.10 -6.42 2.71
C VAL A 275 -11.82 -5.24 3.35
N GLY A 276 -12.00 -5.32 4.65
CA GLY A 276 -12.65 -4.30 5.45
C GLY A 276 -12.93 -4.83 6.86
N TYR A 277 -14.03 -4.40 7.44
CA TYR A 277 -14.44 -4.87 8.76
C TYR A 277 -15.95 -5.13 8.83
N SER A 278 -16.35 -6.06 9.68
CA SER A 278 -17.75 -6.44 9.89
C SER A 278 -18.03 -6.71 11.35
N ASP A 279 -19.25 -6.40 11.77
CA ASP A 279 -19.74 -6.79 13.08
C ASP A 279 -19.90 -8.32 13.14
N THR A 280 -19.49 -8.90 14.26
CA THR A 280 -19.62 -10.33 14.54
C THR A 280 -21.02 -10.67 15.08
N THR A 281 -21.33 -11.96 15.18
CA THR A 281 -22.62 -12.45 15.65
C THR A 281 -23.06 -11.76 16.94
N GLY A 282 -24.29 -11.22 16.91
CA GLY A 282 -24.88 -10.48 18.03
C GLY A 282 -24.25 -9.09 18.27
N ASN A 283 -23.47 -8.55 17.33
CA ASN A 283 -22.76 -7.27 17.43
C ASN A 283 -21.86 -7.18 18.68
N THR A 284 -21.24 -8.30 19.05
CA THR A 284 -20.40 -8.39 20.24
C THR A 284 -18.98 -7.87 20.01
N GLY A 285 -18.57 -7.69 18.76
CA GLY A 285 -17.29 -7.15 18.34
C GLY A 285 -17.30 -6.80 16.86
N THR A 286 -16.21 -6.18 16.40
CA THR A 286 -15.98 -5.86 15.00
C THR A 286 -14.65 -6.48 14.58
N HIS A 287 -14.68 -7.32 13.54
CA HIS A 287 -13.48 -7.98 13.02
C HIS A 287 -13.19 -7.58 11.59
N ALA A 288 -11.90 -7.53 11.25
CA ALA A 288 -11.44 -7.48 9.89
C ALA A 288 -11.90 -8.72 9.13
N PHE A 289 -12.30 -8.56 7.89
CA PHE A 289 -12.67 -9.65 7.00
C PHE A 289 -11.89 -9.62 5.69
N ALA A 290 -11.81 -10.77 5.05
CA ALA A 290 -11.51 -10.92 3.63
C ALA A 290 -12.69 -11.60 2.94
N TRP A 291 -13.00 -11.17 1.71
CA TRP A 291 -14.05 -11.76 0.90
C TRP A 291 -13.55 -12.05 -0.51
N THR A 292 -14.01 -13.13 -1.10
CA THR A 292 -13.82 -13.44 -2.51
C THR A 292 -15.11 -14.03 -3.09
N ALA A 293 -15.33 -13.86 -4.39
CA ALA A 293 -16.53 -14.39 -5.06
C ALA A 293 -16.68 -15.92 -4.92
N ALA A 294 -15.58 -16.65 -4.82
CA ALA A 294 -15.58 -18.11 -4.69
C ALA A 294 -15.66 -18.58 -3.23
N GLY A 295 -15.06 -17.83 -2.29
CA GLY A 295 -14.92 -18.25 -0.90
C GLY A 295 -15.90 -17.58 0.07
N GLY A 296 -16.62 -16.54 -0.37
CA GLY A 296 -17.45 -15.72 0.53
C GLY A 296 -16.63 -14.92 1.53
N ILE A 297 -17.29 -14.49 2.62
CA ILE A 297 -16.66 -13.70 3.68
C ILE A 297 -15.95 -14.61 4.70
N VAL A 298 -14.75 -14.23 5.09
CA VAL A 298 -13.88 -14.93 6.05
C VAL A 298 -13.48 -13.97 7.16
N ASP A 299 -13.68 -14.38 8.40
CA ASP A 299 -13.21 -13.64 9.58
C ASP A 299 -11.69 -13.75 9.72
N LEU A 300 -10.98 -12.64 9.74
CA LEU A 300 -9.54 -12.60 9.96
C LEU A 300 -9.17 -12.63 11.44
N GLY A 301 -10.20 -12.54 12.31
CA GLY A 301 -10.06 -12.58 13.76
C GLY A 301 -9.57 -11.27 14.36
N ALA A 302 -9.47 -11.28 15.69
CA ALA A 302 -8.84 -10.26 16.51
C ALA A 302 -8.33 -10.89 17.82
N PRO A 303 -7.30 -10.31 18.46
CA PRO A 303 -6.95 -10.72 19.83
C PRO A 303 -8.12 -10.54 20.80
N ALA A 304 -8.22 -11.41 21.80
CA ALA A 304 -9.32 -11.40 22.75
C ALA A 304 -9.56 -10.02 23.38
N GLY A 305 -10.80 -9.55 23.33
CA GLY A 305 -11.21 -8.25 23.89
C GLY A 305 -10.87 -7.04 23.01
N THR A 306 -10.44 -7.26 21.77
CA THR A 306 -10.16 -6.17 20.80
C THR A 306 -11.00 -6.36 19.54
N GLY A 307 -11.19 -5.25 18.79
CA GLY A 307 -11.68 -5.29 17.41
C GLY A 307 -10.51 -5.18 16.44
N SER A 308 -10.70 -5.64 15.20
CA SER A 308 -9.75 -5.47 14.10
C SER A 308 -10.41 -4.81 12.89
N PHE A 309 -9.64 -3.96 12.19
CA PHE A 309 -10.11 -3.13 11.08
C PHE A 309 -9.08 -3.20 9.96
N ALA A 310 -9.40 -3.88 8.86
CA ALA A 310 -8.55 -3.90 7.68
C ALA A 310 -8.68 -2.57 6.92
N THR A 311 -7.56 -2.07 6.42
CA THR A 311 -7.46 -0.81 5.66
C THR A 311 -7.08 -1.06 4.21
N ASP A 312 -6.21 -2.05 3.94
CA ASP A 312 -5.67 -2.30 2.61
C ASP A 312 -5.26 -3.77 2.42
N VAL A 313 -5.11 -4.19 1.15
CA VAL A 313 -4.72 -5.55 0.74
C VAL A 313 -3.84 -5.54 -0.50
N SER A 314 -2.70 -6.22 -0.45
CA SER A 314 -1.82 -6.41 -1.60
C SER A 314 -2.34 -7.51 -2.56
N ASP A 315 -1.81 -7.58 -3.79
CA ASP A 315 -2.14 -8.64 -4.75
C ASP A 315 -1.73 -10.04 -4.28
N SER A 316 -0.76 -10.13 -3.38
CA SER A 316 -0.38 -11.41 -2.74
C SER A 316 -1.39 -11.87 -1.66
N GLY A 317 -2.41 -11.06 -1.35
CA GLY A 317 -3.41 -11.33 -0.32
C GLY A 317 -2.95 -10.99 1.11
N GLN A 318 -1.87 -10.21 1.27
CA GLN A 318 -1.50 -9.66 2.57
C GLN A 318 -2.45 -8.54 2.93
N VAL A 319 -3.13 -8.65 4.07
CA VAL A 319 -4.06 -7.65 4.61
C VAL A 319 -3.39 -6.87 5.73
N VAL A 320 -3.58 -5.56 5.76
CA VAL A 320 -3.06 -4.70 6.82
C VAL A 320 -4.16 -3.87 7.45
N GLY A 321 -3.89 -3.32 8.64
CA GLY A 321 -4.85 -2.49 9.33
C GLY A 321 -4.45 -2.22 10.78
N TYR A 322 -5.44 -2.04 11.63
CA TYR A 322 -5.23 -1.74 13.04
C TYR A 322 -6.23 -2.42 13.95
N LEU A 323 -5.83 -2.63 15.20
CA LEU A 323 -6.66 -3.13 16.28
C LEU A 323 -7.24 -1.96 17.08
N SER A 324 -8.40 -2.16 17.69
CA SER A 324 -8.99 -1.17 18.61
C SER A 324 -8.11 -0.86 19.83
N SER A 325 -7.13 -1.72 20.13
CA SER A 325 -6.09 -1.47 21.14
C SER A 325 -5.05 -0.43 20.72
N GLY A 326 -5.07 0.05 19.46
CA GLY A 326 -4.06 0.97 18.93
C GLY A 326 -2.79 0.28 18.42
N THR A 327 -2.88 -0.95 17.94
CA THR A 327 -1.76 -1.71 17.36
C THR A 327 -2.00 -1.97 15.89
N ALA A 328 -1.07 -1.60 15.02
CA ALA A 328 -1.10 -1.98 13.61
C ALA A 328 -0.94 -3.51 13.46
N PHE A 329 -1.55 -4.09 12.45
CA PHE A 329 -1.39 -5.52 12.15
C PHE A 329 -1.12 -5.78 10.67
N SER A 330 -0.51 -6.93 10.41
CA SER A 330 -0.47 -7.59 9.10
C SER A 330 -1.07 -8.98 9.25
N TRP A 331 -1.85 -9.42 8.26
CA TRP A 331 -2.44 -10.75 8.20
C TRP A 331 -2.13 -11.41 6.86
N THR A 332 -1.86 -12.71 6.90
CA THR A 332 -1.74 -13.56 5.70
C THR A 332 -2.44 -14.89 5.93
N ALA A 333 -2.91 -15.54 4.86
CA ALA A 333 -3.63 -16.83 4.94
C ALA A 333 -2.80 -17.92 5.64
N ASN A 334 -1.48 -17.92 5.49
CA ASN A 334 -0.60 -18.93 6.09
C ASN A 334 -0.08 -18.53 7.47
N GLY A 335 0.06 -17.24 7.75
CA GLY A 335 0.69 -16.71 8.98
C GLY A 335 -0.31 -16.22 10.03
N GLY A 336 -1.59 -16.05 9.65
CA GLY A 336 -2.59 -15.41 10.51
C GLY A 336 -2.29 -13.93 10.76
N MET A 337 -2.84 -13.39 11.84
CA MET A 337 -2.67 -12.00 12.24
C MET A 337 -1.43 -11.83 13.12
N VAL A 338 -0.55 -10.91 12.72
CA VAL A 338 0.67 -10.54 13.45
C VAL A 338 0.63 -9.05 13.76
N GLY A 339 0.84 -8.67 15.02
CA GLY A 339 0.97 -7.27 15.43
C GLY A 339 2.25 -6.65 14.84
N LEU A 340 2.14 -5.44 14.34
CA LEU A 340 3.28 -4.66 13.87
C LEU A 340 3.80 -3.80 15.02
N PRO A 341 5.09 -3.91 15.39
CA PRO A 341 5.64 -3.18 16.54
C PRO A 341 5.60 -1.67 16.27
N ALA A 342 5.29 -0.87 17.28
CA ALA A 342 5.43 0.57 17.21
C ALA A 342 6.92 0.97 17.19
N LEU A 343 7.23 2.26 16.90
CA LEU A 343 8.61 2.79 16.90
C LEU A 343 9.25 2.76 18.29
N ALA A 344 8.44 2.88 19.35
CA ALA A 344 8.87 2.69 20.73
C ALA A 344 7.85 1.83 21.49
N ASP A 345 8.30 1.19 22.57
CA ASP A 345 7.47 0.31 23.37
C ASP A 345 6.33 1.08 24.07
N GLY A 346 5.12 0.54 23.97
CA GLY A 346 3.92 1.12 24.58
C GLY A 346 3.20 2.17 23.74
N ASP A 347 3.68 2.45 22.53
CA ASP A 347 3.10 3.40 21.62
C ASP A 347 1.93 2.82 20.81
N SER A 348 1.09 3.72 20.28
CA SER A 348 0.04 3.33 19.33
C SER A 348 0.56 3.34 17.89
N SER A 349 -0.01 2.48 17.06
CA SER A 349 0.28 2.41 15.64
C SER A 349 -0.95 2.02 14.82
N ALA A 350 -0.98 2.43 13.55
CA ALA A 350 -1.95 1.94 12.58
C ALA A 350 -1.29 1.81 11.20
N ALA A 351 -1.59 0.73 10.49
CA ALA A 351 -1.21 0.53 9.11
C ALA A 351 -2.30 1.11 8.21
N ASN A 352 -1.90 1.86 7.18
CA ASN A 352 -2.80 2.49 6.22
C ASN A 352 -2.76 1.81 4.86
N ALA A 353 -1.57 1.41 4.38
CA ALA A 353 -1.41 0.80 3.06
C ALA A 353 -0.31 -0.27 3.04
N VAL A 354 -0.37 -1.15 2.03
CA VAL A 354 0.62 -2.20 1.78
C VAL A 354 0.86 -2.36 0.28
N ASN A 355 2.12 -2.47 -0.14
CA ASN A 355 2.45 -2.75 -1.53
C ASN A 355 2.68 -4.25 -1.79
N ASN A 356 2.86 -4.62 -3.07
CA ASN A 356 3.08 -6.00 -3.50
C ASN A 356 4.44 -6.59 -3.09
N ARG A 357 5.34 -5.77 -2.50
CA ARG A 357 6.59 -6.22 -1.88
C ARG A 357 6.45 -6.52 -0.39
N GLY A 358 5.26 -6.38 0.18
CA GLY A 358 4.98 -6.59 1.60
C GLY A 358 5.46 -5.46 2.51
N GLN A 359 5.79 -4.28 1.95
CA GLN A 359 6.10 -3.08 2.72
C GLN A 359 4.78 -2.46 3.19
N VAL A 360 4.63 -2.34 4.49
CA VAL A 360 3.44 -1.76 5.12
C VAL A 360 3.77 -0.34 5.56
N VAL A 361 2.88 0.61 5.35
CA VAL A 361 3.07 2.00 5.78
C VAL A 361 1.88 2.51 6.58
N GLY A 362 2.16 3.50 7.43
CA GLY A 362 1.15 4.12 8.27
C GLY A 362 1.80 5.08 9.26
N TRP A 363 1.50 4.94 10.54
CA TRP A 363 2.05 5.79 11.57
C TRP A 363 2.24 5.06 12.91
N SER A 364 3.16 5.58 13.72
CA SER A 364 3.30 5.28 15.15
C SER A 364 3.30 6.58 15.94
N SER A 365 2.77 6.56 17.15
CA SER A 365 2.82 7.69 18.08
C SER A 365 3.57 7.31 19.35
N GLY A 366 4.24 8.25 20.01
CA GLY A 366 4.96 8.00 21.23
C GLY A 366 5.05 9.20 22.15
N PRO A 367 5.47 8.99 23.44
CA PRO A 367 5.51 10.04 24.43
C PRO A 367 6.53 11.14 24.11
N ASP A 368 7.63 10.78 23.42
CA ASP A 368 8.72 11.70 23.09
C ASP A 368 8.57 12.37 21.72
N PHE A 369 7.62 11.90 20.92
CA PHE A 369 7.30 12.46 19.61
C PHE A 369 5.79 12.34 19.40
N GLY A 370 5.19 13.17 18.58
CA GLY A 370 3.76 13.09 18.24
C GLY A 370 3.49 11.83 17.40
N GLN A 371 2.92 12.01 16.23
CA GLN A 371 2.70 10.93 15.26
C GLN A 371 3.83 10.95 14.23
N ARG A 372 4.39 9.77 13.90
CA ARG A 372 5.47 9.59 12.93
C ARG A 372 5.05 8.65 11.81
N ALA A 373 5.26 9.08 10.58
CA ALA A 373 5.15 8.21 9.42
C ALA A 373 6.09 7.02 9.60
N THR A 374 5.55 5.83 9.54
CA THR A 374 6.25 4.57 9.82
C THR A 374 6.08 3.61 8.66
N MET A 375 7.18 2.94 8.29
CA MET A 375 7.15 1.79 7.40
C MET A 375 7.52 0.54 8.19
N TRP A 376 6.78 -0.54 8.01
CA TRP A 376 7.13 -1.86 8.51
C TRP A 376 7.58 -2.75 7.36
N VAL A 377 8.75 -3.34 7.54
CA VAL A 377 9.30 -4.30 6.58
C VAL A 377 9.61 -5.61 7.30
N LEU A 378 9.41 -6.73 6.61
CA LEU A 378 9.97 -7.98 7.10
C LEU A 378 11.50 -7.90 6.94
N PRO A 379 12.28 -8.32 7.96
CA PRO A 379 13.70 -8.45 7.79
C PRO A 379 13.95 -9.33 6.57
N VAL A 380 14.75 -8.86 5.67
CA VAL A 380 15.15 -9.66 4.51
C VAL A 380 16.03 -10.80 5.06
N THR A 381 15.53 -12.03 5.05
CA THR A 381 16.38 -13.19 5.36
C THR A 381 17.43 -13.31 4.28
N VAL A 382 18.60 -13.84 4.63
CA VAL A 382 19.70 -14.07 3.67
C VAL A 382 19.24 -14.89 2.48
N GLU A 383 18.41 -15.92 2.73
CA GLU A 383 17.81 -16.77 1.70
C GLU A 383 16.91 -15.96 0.76
N SER A 384 15.97 -15.20 1.32
CA SER A 384 15.03 -14.39 0.52
C SER A 384 15.77 -13.35 -0.32
N ALA A 385 16.77 -12.68 0.23
CA ALA A 385 17.58 -11.70 -0.49
C ALA A 385 18.38 -12.35 -1.64
N LEU A 386 18.95 -13.52 -1.43
CA LEU A 386 19.66 -14.27 -2.47
C LEU A 386 18.72 -14.75 -3.58
N ASP A 387 17.53 -15.26 -3.22
CA ASP A 387 16.52 -15.69 -4.20
C ASP A 387 16.02 -14.53 -5.07
N GLN A 388 15.79 -13.36 -4.48
CA GLN A 388 15.44 -12.13 -5.20
C GLN A 388 16.55 -11.69 -6.16
N LEU A 389 17.81 -11.74 -5.71
CA LEU A 389 18.96 -11.37 -6.53
C LEU A 389 19.16 -12.36 -7.70
N ILE A 390 18.98 -13.68 -7.49
CA ILE A 390 19.00 -14.70 -8.54
C ILE A 390 17.88 -14.45 -9.56
N SER A 391 16.68 -14.17 -9.08
CA SER A 391 15.52 -13.85 -9.93
C SER A 391 15.78 -12.61 -10.79
N GLN A 392 16.36 -11.55 -10.21
CA GLN A 392 16.70 -10.32 -10.93
C GLN A 392 17.77 -10.54 -12.02
N VAL A 393 18.82 -11.33 -11.74
CA VAL A 393 19.84 -11.73 -12.74
C VAL A 393 19.17 -12.46 -13.91
N THR A 394 18.22 -13.34 -13.62
CA THR A 394 17.50 -14.12 -14.63
C THR A 394 16.56 -13.25 -15.46
N ALA A 395 15.85 -12.32 -14.83
CA ALA A 395 14.90 -11.41 -15.47
C ALA A 395 15.57 -10.45 -16.47
N TYR A 396 16.85 -10.13 -16.29
CA TYR A 396 17.58 -9.25 -17.22
C TYR A 396 17.86 -9.87 -18.60
N GLY A 397 17.61 -11.17 -18.81
CA GLY A 397 17.79 -11.83 -20.11
C GLY A 397 19.23 -11.77 -20.63
N LEU A 398 20.22 -11.78 -19.75
CA LEU A 398 21.64 -11.70 -20.08
C LEU A 398 22.09 -12.90 -20.91
N PRO A 399 23.24 -12.82 -21.63
CA PRO A 399 23.81 -13.98 -22.32
C PRO A 399 23.92 -15.19 -21.38
N LYS A 400 23.46 -16.35 -21.83
CA LYS A 400 23.32 -17.58 -21.01
C LYS A 400 24.58 -17.94 -20.19
N GLY A 401 25.75 -17.71 -20.74
CA GLY A 401 27.03 -17.96 -20.03
C GLY A 401 27.23 -17.00 -18.85
N LEU A 402 26.84 -15.73 -19.00
CA LEU A 402 26.91 -14.73 -17.93
C LEU A 402 25.85 -14.99 -16.86
N THR A 403 24.60 -15.25 -17.26
CA THR A 403 23.54 -15.62 -16.31
C THR A 403 23.99 -16.77 -15.42
N ASN A 404 24.48 -17.88 -16.04
CA ASN A 404 24.93 -19.04 -15.28
C ASN A 404 26.14 -18.74 -14.38
N ALA A 405 27.08 -17.88 -14.81
CA ALA A 405 28.24 -17.52 -13.99
C ALA A 405 27.84 -16.68 -12.76
N LEU A 406 26.87 -15.76 -12.93
CA LEU A 406 26.36 -14.91 -11.85
C LEU A 406 25.49 -15.72 -10.87
N THR A 407 24.54 -16.51 -11.36
CA THR A 407 23.66 -17.32 -10.48
C THR A 407 24.43 -18.38 -9.71
N ALA A 408 25.42 -19.04 -10.31
CA ALA A 408 26.25 -20.03 -9.62
C ALA A 408 27.00 -19.45 -8.40
N LYS A 409 27.42 -18.18 -8.44
CA LYS A 409 28.03 -17.52 -7.27
C LYS A 409 27.05 -17.28 -6.16
N LEU A 410 25.83 -16.89 -6.49
CA LEU A 410 24.76 -16.66 -5.53
C LEU A 410 24.27 -17.96 -4.91
N GLU A 411 24.10 -19.01 -5.70
CA GLU A 411 23.78 -20.36 -5.20
C GLU A 411 24.87 -20.92 -4.29
N ALA A 412 26.14 -20.68 -4.62
CA ALA A 412 27.27 -21.06 -3.77
C ALA A 412 27.26 -20.24 -2.45
N ALA A 413 26.90 -18.95 -2.49
CA ALA A 413 26.74 -18.12 -1.29
C ALA A 413 25.61 -18.65 -0.40
N LEU A 414 24.45 -18.98 -0.98
CA LEU A 414 23.34 -19.61 -0.28
C LEU A 414 23.76 -20.92 0.39
N ALA A 415 24.41 -21.80 -0.35
CA ALA A 415 24.90 -23.07 0.19
C ALA A 415 25.97 -22.89 1.30
N SER A 416 26.77 -21.84 1.25
CA SER A 416 27.73 -21.53 2.30
C SER A 416 27.04 -20.99 3.55
N TRP A 417 26.07 -20.10 3.39
CA TRP A 417 25.22 -19.56 4.44
C TRP A 417 24.48 -20.68 5.19
N GLN A 418 23.78 -21.57 4.48
CA GLN A 418 23.03 -22.69 5.05
C GLN A 418 23.92 -23.69 5.85
N ARG A 419 25.24 -23.66 5.63
CA ARG A 419 26.22 -24.43 6.41
C ARG A 419 26.85 -23.64 7.55
N GLY A 420 26.34 -22.46 7.88
CA GLY A 420 26.87 -21.58 8.94
C GLY A 420 28.24 -20.97 8.59
N ARG A 421 28.56 -20.83 7.29
CA ARG A 421 29.86 -20.29 6.82
C ARG A 421 29.69 -18.87 6.30
N SER A 422 29.31 -17.93 7.17
CA SER A 422 28.97 -16.56 6.83
C SER A 422 30.08 -15.83 6.06
N ASN A 423 31.33 -15.95 6.51
CA ASN A 423 32.47 -15.32 5.81
C ASN A 423 32.67 -15.88 4.38
N ALA A 424 32.42 -17.15 4.17
CA ALA A 424 32.51 -17.75 2.83
C ALA A 424 31.37 -17.25 1.93
N ALA A 425 30.15 -17.10 2.46
CA ALA A 425 29.02 -16.54 1.76
C ALA A 425 29.28 -15.07 1.34
N VAL A 426 29.78 -14.25 2.25
CA VAL A 426 30.17 -12.83 1.97
C VAL A 426 31.22 -12.75 0.88
N ASN A 427 32.26 -13.63 0.91
CA ASN A 427 33.29 -13.65 -0.12
C ASN A 427 32.74 -14.03 -1.51
N GLN A 428 31.78 -14.95 -1.57
CA GLN A 428 31.14 -15.36 -2.82
C GLN A 428 30.25 -14.24 -3.39
N ILE A 429 29.55 -13.48 -2.53
CA ILE A 429 28.80 -12.28 -2.93
C ILE A 429 29.77 -11.18 -3.40
N GLY A 430 30.90 -10.99 -2.74
CA GLY A 430 31.95 -10.09 -3.21
C GLY A 430 32.46 -10.44 -4.61
N ALA A 431 32.67 -11.75 -4.90
CA ALA A 431 33.04 -12.21 -6.24
C ALA A 431 31.92 -11.97 -7.28
N PHE A 432 30.64 -12.05 -6.88
CA PHE A 432 29.51 -11.67 -7.72
C PHE A 432 29.55 -10.17 -8.05
N ILE A 433 29.70 -9.29 -7.05
CA ILE A 433 29.79 -7.84 -7.21
C ILE A 433 30.91 -7.47 -8.19
N HIS A 434 32.11 -8.02 -8.02
CA HIS A 434 33.24 -7.75 -8.91
C HIS A 434 32.96 -8.20 -10.36
N GLU A 435 32.27 -9.31 -10.58
CA GLU A 435 31.92 -9.75 -11.93
C GLU A 435 30.87 -8.86 -12.56
N VAL A 436 29.83 -8.45 -11.81
CA VAL A 436 28.80 -7.49 -12.26
C VAL A 436 29.46 -6.19 -12.71
N ASP A 437 30.35 -5.62 -11.89
CA ASP A 437 31.04 -4.37 -12.20
C ASP A 437 31.96 -4.50 -13.44
N ALA A 438 32.68 -5.61 -13.59
CA ALA A 438 33.50 -5.90 -14.78
C ALA A 438 32.67 -6.03 -16.08
N LYS A 439 31.36 -6.27 -15.99
CA LYS A 439 30.43 -6.35 -17.13
C LYS A 439 29.65 -5.06 -17.38
N ARG A 440 29.80 -4.07 -16.53
CA ARG A 440 29.22 -2.70 -16.65
C ARG A 440 29.62 -2.06 -17.98
N GLY A 441 28.67 -1.44 -18.66
CA GLY A 441 28.86 -0.83 -19.97
C GLY A 441 29.14 -1.81 -21.12
N LYS A 442 29.04 -3.14 -20.89
CA LYS A 442 29.29 -4.20 -21.88
C LYS A 442 28.05 -5.11 -22.03
N ALA A 443 27.90 -6.07 -21.13
CA ALA A 443 26.78 -6.98 -21.09
C ALA A 443 25.67 -6.56 -20.10
N LEU A 444 25.97 -5.59 -19.24
CA LEU A 444 25.05 -4.92 -18.31
C LEU A 444 25.08 -3.44 -18.58
N THR A 445 23.92 -2.77 -18.55
CA THR A 445 23.85 -1.32 -18.48
C THR A 445 24.33 -0.84 -17.12
N ASP A 446 24.68 0.45 -16.98
CA ASP A 446 25.09 1.01 -15.69
C ASP A 446 23.99 0.85 -14.64
N ALA A 447 22.74 1.12 -15.01
CA ALA A 447 21.57 0.96 -14.11
C ALA A 447 21.34 -0.50 -13.67
N GLN A 448 21.52 -1.48 -14.56
CA GLN A 448 21.44 -2.89 -14.23
C GLN A 448 22.55 -3.31 -13.26
N ALA A 449 23.78 -2.89 -13.53
CA ALA A 449 24.93 -3.18 -12.67
C ALA A 449 24.75 -2.57 -11.28
N ASP A 450 24.34 -1.30 -11.18
CA ASP A 450 24.07 -0.61 -9.92
C ASP A 450 22.95 -1.31 -9.12
N THR A 451 21.91 -1.76 -9.79
CA THR A 451 20.83 -2.51 -9.14
C THR A 451 21.30 -3.80 -8.54
N LEU A 452 22.03 -4.63 -9.32
CA LEU A 452 22.54 -5.92 -8.84
C LEU A 452 23.56 -5.75 -7.69
N ILE A 453 24.42 -4.72 -7.75
CA ILE A 453 25.39 -4.42 -6.69
C ILE A 453 24.66 -4.03 -5.41
N ARG A 454 23.69 -3.10 -5.45
CA ARG A 454 22.89 -2.73 -4.27
C ARG A 454 22.16 -3.91 -3.65
N MET A 455 21.56 -4.77 -4.47
CA MET A 455 20.89 -5.97 -3.97
C MET A 455 21.88 -6.91 -3.28
N ALA A 456 23.08 -7.10 -3.84
CA ALA A 456 24.12 -7.92 -3.25
C ALA A 456 24.65 -7.35 -1.92
N GLU A 457 24.75 -6.03 -1.80
CA GLU A 457 25.11 -5.35 -0.55
C GLU A 457 24.06 -5.56 0.55
N ILE A 458 22.78 -5.58 0.21
CA ILE A 458 21.68 -5.93 1.13
C ILE A 458 21.88 -7.35 1.68
N VAL A 459 22.23 -8.32 0.82
CA VAL A 459 22.54 -9.70 1.26
C VAL A 459 23.72 -9.73 2.23
N VAL A 460 24.79 -9.01 1.92
CA VAL A 460 25.96 -8.91 2.82
C VAL A 460 25.57 -8.33 4.18
N GLN A 461 24.71 -7.33 4.19
CA GLN A 461 24.24 -6.72 5.43
C GLN A 461 23.36 -7.68 6.23
N ALA A 462 22.46 -8.42 5.56
CA ALA A 462 21.64 -9.43 6.22
C ALA A 462 22.50 -10.53 6.87
N ILE A 463 23.55 -11.03 6.18
CA ILE A 463 24.49 -11.98 6.76
C ILE A 463 25.19 -11.45 8.00
N ARG A 464 25.60 -10.17 7.98
CA ARG A 464 26.31 -9.55 9.11
C ARG A 464 25.42 -9.30 10.32
N THR A 465 24.15 -8.99 10.11
CA THR A 465 23.18 -8.79 11.19
C THR A 465 22.81 -10.10 11.89
N ASP A 466 22.71 -11.18 11.15
CA ASP A 466 22.37 -12.50 11.69
C ASP A 466 23.55 -13.14 12.47
N ASP A 467 24.79 -12.78 12.14
CA ASP A 467 25.99 -13.21 12.86
C ASP A 467 26.24 -12.46 14.20
N GLN A 468 25.45 -11.40 14.53
CA GLN A 468 25.60 -10.74 15.83
C GLN A 468 24.98 -11.60 16.93
N PRO A 469 25.73 -11.97 18.01
CA PRO A 469 25.14 -12.68 19.13
C PRO A 469 24.06 -11.79 19.74
N SER A 470 22.85 -12.33 19.87
CA SER A 470 21.75 -11.70 20.61
C SER A 470 22.28 -11.18 21.93
N GLY A 471 22.26 -9.84 22.12
CA GLY A 471 22.91 -9.13 23.19
C GLY A 471 22.66 -9.79 24.54
N SER A 472 23.75 -10.09 25.26
CA SER A 472 23.73 -10.49 26.65
C SER A 472 22.98 -9.44 27.47
N GLN A 473 21.79 -9.80 27.98
CA GLN A 473 21.21 -9.04 29.08
C GLN A 473 22.25 -8.89 30.19
N PRO A 474 22.38 -7.72 30.81
CA PRO A 474 23.18 -7.58 32.02
C PRO A 474 22.60 -8.52 33.07
N SER A 475 23.40 -9.49 33.53
CA SER A 475 23.03 -10.33 34.64
C SER A 475 22.88 -9.43 35.87
N ASP A 476 21.66 -9.28 36.37
CA ASP A 476 21.43 -8.77 37.71
C ASP A 476 22.18 -9.66 38.71
N GLY A 477 23.25 -9.12 39.27
CA GLY A 477 24.01 -9.74 40.32
C GLY A 477 23.12 -9.94 41.55
N PRO A 478 23.36 -11.00 42.36
CA PRO A 478 22.51 -11.31 43.48
C PRO A 478 22.61 -10.23 44.57
N HIS A 479 21.48 -9.63 44.92
CA HIS A 479 21.33 -8.83 46.13
C HIS A 479 21.57 -9.74 47.36
N HIS A 480 22.68 -9.53 48.03
CA HIS A 480 22.90 -10.05 49.39
C HIS A 480 22.06 -9.23 50.38
N PRO A 481 21.21 -9.85 51.17
CA PRO A 481 20.65 -9.19 52.36
C PRO A 481 21.67 -9.28 53.50
N GLY A 482 22.18 -8.16 53.92
CA GLY A 482 23.10 -8.06 55.03
C GLY A 482 22.74 -6.95 55.99
N ARG A 483 22.12 -7.35 57.15
CA ARG A 483 22.02 -6.72 58.46
C ARG A 483 21.45 -5.31 58.56
#